data_d2b3c807a22c140b6a0a2c0a75fdf769
#
_entry.id   d2b3c807a22c140b6a0a2c0a75fdf769
#
_cell.length_a   1.000
_cell.length_b   1.000
_cell.length_c   1.000
_cell.angle_alpha   90.00
_cell.angle_beta   90.00
_cell.angle_gamma   90.00
#
_symmetry.space_group_name_H-M   'P 1'
#
loop_
_entity.id
_entity.type
_entity.pdbx_description
1 polymer ?
#
loop_
_entity_poly.entity_id
_entity_poly.type
_entity_poly.pdbx_seq_one_letter_code
_entity_poly.pdbx_strand_id
1 'polypeptide(L)'
;PFITCKHSLEYIQLYAARAASHGFEALTVVGGDQSGGTPRVVPHAYELRHLMRRWAPHLTLGGWVNPHREPERQVDFLLDQGFDADYYVTQIVSHHNIDRVKDFLAEGRRRGLPYPGVFGVFLYRSANPRTLTQLGGFFPVPAEGVTRDFEAGLSPEEICARTICALRQIGVDKVYVSNLGFDRPDTRYKRILELIS
;
A
#
# COMPACT_ATOMS: atom_id res chain seq x y z
N PRO A 1 -6.11 -7.77 5.03
CA PRO A 1 -5.41 -8.83 4.29
C PRO A 1 -5.25 -8.48 2.80
N PHE A 2 -4.25 -9.10 2.14
CA PHE A 2 -3.98 -8.96 0.71
C PHE A 2 -4.06 -10.32 0.03
N ILE A 3 -4.59 -10.33 -1.19
CA ILE A 3 -4.57 -11.51 -2.06
C ILE A 3 -4.11 -11.11 -3.47
N THR A 4 -3.43 -12.02 -4.17
CA THR A 4 -2.92 -11.76 -5.52
C THR A 4 -3.56 -12.68 -6.55
N CYS A 5 -3.57 -12.23 -7.81
CA CYS A 5 -4.00 -13.04 -8.95
C CYS A 5 -3.09 -14.26 -9.24
N LYS A 6 -2.06 -14.51 -8.43
CA LYS A 6 -1.10 -15.62 -8.61
C LYS A 6 -1.49 -16.91 -7.89
N HIS A 7 -2.53 -16.89 -7.11
CA HIS A 7 -3.11 -18.09 -6.49
C HIS A 7 -4.20 -18.69 -7.37
N SER A 8 -4.50 -19.99 -7.19
CA SER A 8 -5.65 -20.59 -7.89
C SER A 8 -6.97 -19.96 -7.45
N LEU A 9 -7.98 -20.01 -8.28
CA LEU A 9 -9.30 -19.42 -7.98
C LEU A 9 -9.93 -20.09 -6.74
N GLU A 10 -9.75 -21.39 -6.58
CA GLU A 10 -10.22 -22.16 -5.42
C GLU A 10 -9.55 -21.69 -4.14
N TYR A 11 -8.24 -21.46 -4.19
CA TYR A 11 -7.51 -20.92 -3.03
C TYR A 11 -7.99 -19.51 -2.67
N ILE A 12 -8.18 -18.64 -3.68
CA ILE A 12 -8.66 -17.27 -3.47
C ILE A 12 -10.05 -17.27 -2.84
N GLN A 13 -10.95 -18.12 -3.32
CA GLN A 13 -12.29 -18.27 -2.76
C GLN A 13 -12.25 -18.75 -1.31
N LEU A 14 -11.44 -19.78 -1.01
CA LEU A 14 -11.24 -20.26 0.35
C LEU A 14 -10.63 -19.18 1.25
N TYR A 15 -9.66 -18.44 0.75
CA TYR A 15 -9.01 -17.35 1.49
C TYR A 15 -10.00 -16.24 1.85
N ALA A 16 -10.86 -15.84 0.91
CA ALA A 16 -11.90 -14.85 1.16
C ALA A 16 -12.89 -15.31 2.23
N ALA A 17 -13.35 -16.56 2.14
CA ALA A 17 -14.24 -17.16 3.13
C ALA A 17 -13.60 -17.22 4.52
N ARG A 18 -12.32 -17.60 4.61
CA ARG A 18 -11.57 -17.63 5.88
C ARG A 18 -11.34 -16.23 6.43
N ALA A 19 -10.99 -15.24 5.59
CA ALA A 19 -10.86 -13.87 6.03
C ALA A 19 -12.16 -13.38 6.68
N ALA A 20 -13.30 -13.62 6.04
CA ALA A 20 -14.60 -13.28 6.58
C ALA A 20 -14.91 -14.01 7.90
N SER A 21 -14.62 -15.32 7.99
CA SER A 21 -14.86 -16.11 9.23
C SER A 21 -13.98 -15.67 10.41
N HIS A 22 -12.85 -15.03 10.13
CA HIS A 22 -11.99 -14.41 11.15
C HIS A 22 -12.34 -12.93 11.43
N GLY A 23 -13.46 -12.44 10.95
CA GLY A 23 -13.94 -11.09 11.21
C GLY A 23 -13.26 -9.98 10.40
N PHE A 24 -12.54 -10.32 9.31
CA PHE A 24 -12.05 -9.31 8.39
C PHE A 24 -13.19 -8.81 7.52
N GLU A 25 -13.40 -7.50 7.52
CA GLU A 25 -14.44 -6.84 6.72
C GLU A 25 -13.93 -6.38 5.35
N ALA A 26 -12.60 -6.31 5.18
CA ALA A 26 -11.97 -5.80 3.97
C ALA A 26 -10.85 -6.72 3.46
N LEU A 27 -10.69 -6.78 2.14
CA LEU A 27 -9.65 -7.53 1.46
C LEU A 27 -9.11 -6.75 0.26
N THR A 28 -7.79 -6.52 0.24
CA THR A 28 -7.14 -5.85 -0.90
C THR A 28 -6.71 -6.86 -1.96
N VAL A 29 -7.11 -6.61 -3.19
CA VAL A 29 -6.83 -7.48 -4.36
C VAL A 29 -5.82 -6.81 -5.27
N VAL A 30 -4.66 -7.43 -5.44
CA VAL A 30 -3.56 -6.92 -6.26
C VAL A 30 -3.16 -7.93 -7.35
N GLY A 31 -2.53 -7.44 -8.41
CA GLY A 31 -2.12 -8.32 -9.51
C GLY A 31 -1.00 -9.31 -9.13
N GLY A 32 -0.12 -8.92 -8.20
CA GLY A 32 1.15 -9.61 -7.93
C GLY A 32 2.21 -9.29 -9.00
N ASP A 33 3.48 -9.55 -8.68
CA ASP A 33 4.60 -9.28 -9.59
C ASP A 33 4.51 -10.06 -10.89
N GLN A 34 4.80 -9.39 -12.00
CA GLN A 34 4.81 -10.05 -13.32
C GLN A 34 6.11 -10.84 -13.56
N SER A 35 7.21 -10.41 -12.94
CA SER A 35 8.57 -10.91 -13.21
C SER A 35 8.95 -12.18 -12.45
N GLY A 36 8.11 -12.73 -11.58
CA GLY A 36 8.48 -13.91 -10.78
C GLY A 36 7.32 -14.74 -10.29
N GLY A 37 7.58 -16.00 -9.96
CA GLY A 37 6.61 -16.94 -9.39
C GLY A 37 5.60 -17.48 -10.41
N THR A 38 4.45 -17.98 -9.92
CA THR A 38 3.40 -18.56 -10.76
C THR A 38 2.74 -17.52 -11.66
N PRO A 39 2.27 -17.88 -12.85
CA PRO A 39 1.45 -17.02 -13.70
C PRO A 39 0.18 -16.54 -12.96
N ARG A 40 -0.35 -15.41 -13.39
CA ARG A 40 -1.66 -14.93 -12.89
C ARG A 40 -2.78 -15.81 -13.46
N VAL A 41 -3.74 -16.18 -12.62
CA VAL A 41 -4.93 -16.94 -13.02
C VAL A 41 -5.96 -16.08 -13.76
N VAL A 42 -5.92 -14.77 -13.53
CA VAL A 42 -6.61 -13.75 -14.33
C VAL A 42 -5.61 -12.63 -14.67
N PRO A 43 -5.69 -12.03 -15.87
CA PRO A 43 -4.75 -10.99 -16.30
C PRO A 43 -4.69 -9.78 -15.37
N HIS A 44 -5.86 -9.33 -14.89
CA HIS A 44 -5.99 -8.09 -14.13
C HIS A 44 -6.71 -8.27 -12.79
N ALA A 45 -6.29 -7.51 -11.79
CA ALA A 45 -6.85 -7.58 -10.44
C ALA A 45 -8.35 -7.19 -10.38
N TYR A 46 -8.84 -6.34 -11.28
CA TYR A 46 -10.25 -5.99 -11.33
C TYR A 46 -11.13 -7.19 -11.72
N GLU A 47 -10.67 -8.07 -12.62
CA GLU A 47 -11.38 -9.31 -12.98
C GLU A 47 -11.54 -10.22 -11.77
N LEU A 48 -10.50 -10.31 -10.94
CA LEU A 48 -10.59 -11.06 -9.69
C LEU A 48 -11.56 -10.41 -8.70
N ARG A 49 -11.59 -9.07 -8.60
CA ARG A 49 -12.56 -8.36 -7.74
C ARG A 49 -13.99 -8.63 -8.20
N HIS A 50 -14.28 -8.63 -9.51
CA HIS A 50 -15.59 -9.01 -10.05
C HIS A 50 -16.01 -10.43 -9.63
N LEU A 51 -15.08 -11.39 -9.64
CA LEU A 51 -15.35 -12.73 -9.14
C LEU A 51 -15.64 -12.73 -7.64
N MET A 52 -14.84 -11.99 -6.86
CA MET A 52 -14.98 -11.92 -5.41
C MET A 52 -16.28 -11.24 -4.96
N ARG A 53 -16.78 -10.24 -5.69
CA ARG A 53 -18.12 -9.66 -5.44
C ARG A 53 -19.23 -10.71 -5.45
N ARG A 54 -19.10 -11.73 -6.29
CA ARG A 54 -20.07 -12.84 -6.36
C ARG A 54 -19.86 -13.87 -5.25
N TRP A 55 -18.62 -14.14 -4.86
CA TRP A 55 -18.30 -15.16 -3.86
C TRP A 55 -18.44 -14.66 -2.42
N ALA A 56 -18.12 -13.40 -2.20
CA ALA A 56 -18.07 -12.78 -0.87
C ALA A 56 -18.58 -11.32 -0.94
N PRO A 57 -19.87 -11.10 -1.24
CA PRO A 57 -20.43 -9.76 -1.48
C PRO A 57 -20.40 -8.85 -0.26
N HIS A 58 -20.19 -9.40 0.92
CA HIS A 58 -20.09 -8.66 2.18
C HIS A 58 -18.69 -8.08 2.43
N LEU A 59 -17.67 -8.50 1.68
CA LEU A 59 -16.33 -7.97 1.83
C LEU A 59 -16.17 -6.64 1.09
N THR A 60 -15.61 -5.67 1.80
CA THR A 60 -15.10 -4.43 1.21
C THR A 60 -13.82 -4.74 0.43
N LEU A 61 -13.78 -4.44 -0.86
CA LEU A 61 -12.67 -4.78 -1.74
C LEU A 61 -11.77 -3.58 -2.01
N GLY A 62 -10.46 -3.76 -1.84
CA GLY A 62 -9.44 -2.76 -2.16
C GLY A 62 -8.77 -3.00 -3.51
N GLY A 63 -8.51 -1.90 -4.22
CA GLY A 63 -7.62 -1.88 -5.38
C GLY A 63 -6.22 -1.38 -5.01
N TRP A 64 -5.38 -1.13 -6.03
CA TRP A 64 -4.01 -0.65 -5.83
C TRP A 64 -3.63 0.43 -6.85
N VAL A 65 -2.83 1.39 -6.40
CA VAL A 65 -2.35 2.51 -7.21
C VAL A 65 -0.90 2.86 -6.86
N ASN A 66 -0.19 3.47 -7.81
CA ASN A 66 1.21 3.88 -7.62
C ASN A 66 1.38 5.41 -7.74
N PRO A 67 1.40 6.18 -6.65
CA PRO A 67 1.56 7.64 -6.68
C PRO A 67 2.88 8.15 -7.29
N HIS A 68 3.87 7.26 -7.51
CA HIS A 68 5.13 7.61 -8.16
C HIS A 68 5.06 7.64 -9.69
N ARG A 69 3.93 7.20 -10.25
CA ARG A 69 3.65 7.23 -11.70
C ARG A 69 2.86 8.48 -12.06
N GLU A 70 2.61 8.67 -13.37
CA GLU A 70 1.83 9.79 -13.90
C GLU A 70 0.46 9.89 -13.20
N PRO A 71 0.17 11.02 -12.50
CA PRO A 71 -1.05 11.15 -11.68
C PRO A 71 -2.33 10.94 -12.48
N GLU A 72 -2.42 11.51 -13.69
CA GLU A 72 -3.58 11.43 -14.57
C GLU A 72 -3.92 9.96 -14.86
N ARG A 73 -2.91 9.19 -15.25
CA ARG A 73 -3.07 7.77 -15.57
C ARG A 73 -3.48 6.94 -14.34
N GLN A 74 -2.93 7.28 -13.16
CA GLN A 74 -3.28 6.57 -11.93
C GLN A 74 -4.73 6.86 -11.53
N VAL A 75 -5.18 8.10 -11.69
CA VAL A 75 -6.57 8.48 -11.44
C VAL A 75 -7.50 7.89 -12.49
N ASP A 76 -7.09 7.81 -13.77
CA ASP A 76 -7.86 7.10 -14.81
C ASP A 76 -8.18 5.67 -14.41
N PHE A 77 -7.19 4.91 -13.91
CA PHE A 77 -7.41 3.54 -13.44
C PHE A 77 -8.41 3.45 -12.28
N LEU A 78 -8.39 4.43 -11.38
CA LEU A 78 -9.31 4.45 -10.24
C LEU A 78 -10.74 4.85 -10.65
N LEU A 79 -10.89 5.69 -11.68
CA LEU A 79 -12.19 6.15 -12.19
C LEU A 79 -12.75 5.25 -13.29
N ASP A 80 -11.99 4.26 -13.75
CA ASP A 80 -12.46 3.30 -14.73
C ASP A 80 -13.63 2.46 -14.16
N GLN A 81 -14.67 2.24 -14.97
CA GLN A 81 -15.84 1.47 -14.54
C GLN A 81 -15.49 0.03 -14.13
N GLY A 82 -14.41 -0.52 -14.71
CA GLY A 82 -13.88 -1.83 -14.36
C GLY A 82 -13.08 -1.85 -13.04
N PHE A 83 -12.82 -0.72 -12.39
CA PHE A 83 -12.02 -0.71 -11.15
C PHE A 83 -12.63 -1.59 -10.05
N ASP A 84 -13.94 -1.55 -9.87
CA ASP A 84 -14.73 -2.42 -8.98
C ASP A 84 -14.07 -2.64 -7.60
N ALA A 85 -13.74 -1.54 -6.94
CA ALA A 85 -13.24 -1.53 -5.57
C ALA A 85 -13.88 -0.41 -4.77
N ASP A 86 -13.87 -0.56 -3.44
CA ASP A 86 -14.47 0.39 -2.49
C ASP A 86 -13.43 1.37 -1.93
N TYR A 87 -12.16 1.01 -2.03
CA TYR A 87 -11.01 1.82 -1.62
C TYR A 87 -9.77 1.44 -2.44
N TYR A 88 -8.71 2.21 -2.31
CA TYR A 88 -7.42 1.85 -2.86
C TYR A 88 -6.31 1.88 -1.80
N VAL A 89 -5.31 1.02 -1.96
CA VAL A 89 -4.03 1.13 -1.26
C VAL A 89 -2.96 1.63 -2.22
N THR A 90 -1.97 2.32 -1.69
CA THR A 90 -0.89 2.83 -2.53
C THR A 90 0.36 1.95 -2.49
N GLN A 91 1.24 2.13 -3.48
CA GLN A 91 2.65 1.78 -3.34
C GLN A 91 3.24 2.53 -2.14
N ILE A 92 4.32 1.99 -1.57
CA ILE A 92 5.06 2.62 -0.48
C ILE A 92 5.48 4.05 -0.87
N VAL A 93 5.23 4.99 0.04
CA VAL A 93 5.62 6.40 -0.07
C VAL A 93 6.48 6.83 1.11
N SER A 94 7.18 7.96 0.97
CA SER A 94 8.05 8.53 1.99
C SER A 94 7.91 10.05 2.01
N HIS A 95 8.23 10.68 3.14
CA HIS A 95 8.36 12.14 3.23
C HIS A 95 9.42 12.71 2.27
N HIS A 96 10.39 11.90 1.86
CA HIS A 96 11.41 12.30 0.87
C HIS A 96 10.89 12.37 -0.58
N ASN A 97 9.73 11.80 -0.87
CA ASN A 97 9.09 11.86 -2.18
C ASN A 97 7.63 12.32 -2.09
N ILE A 98 7.31 13.11 -1.07
CA ILE A 98 5.95 13.55 -0.73
C ILE A 98 5.28 14.35 -1.86
N ASP A 99 6.05 15.03 -2.70
CA ASP A 99 5.51 15.85 -3.79
C ASP A 99 4.78 14.98 -4.83
N ARG A 100 5.26 13.77 -5.09
CA ARG A 100 4.54 12.79 -5.93
C ARG A 100 3.16 12.45 -5.39
N VAL A 101 3.05 12.36 -4.07
CA VAL A 101 1.78 12.11 -3.39
C VAL A 101 0.87 13.33 -3.50
N LYS A 102 1.41 14.54 -3.36
CA LYS A 102 0.65 15.81 -3.53
C LYS A 102 0.06 15.90 -4.93
N ASP A 103 0.88 15.61 -5.96
CA ASP A 103 0.45 15.65 -7.36
C ASP A 103 -0.70 14.66 -7.61
N PHE A 104 -0.55 13.42 -7.14
CA PHE A 104 -1.60 12.40 -7.23
C PHE A 104 -2.90 12.83 -6.52
N LEU A 105 -2.79 13.36 -5.29
CA LEU A 105 -3.95 13.82 -4.53
C LEU A 105 -4.61 15.05 -5.18
N ALA A 106 -3.83 15.98 -5.74
CA ALA A 106 -4.34 17.14 -6.45
C ALA A 106 -5.15 16.71 -7.67
N GLU A 107 -4.64 15.77 -8.46
CA GLU A 107 -5.33 15.22 -9.62
C GLU A 107 -6.60 14.47 -9.21
N GLY A 108 -6.54 13.64 -8.17
CA GLY A 108 -7.71 12.96 -7.62
C GLY A 108 -8.82 13.94 -7.20
N ARG A 109 -8.47 14.99 -6.47
CA ARG A 109 -9.42 16.07 -6.08
C ARG A 109 -9.99 16.79 -7.31
N ARG A 110 -9.15 17.16 -8.25
CA ARG A 110 -9.56 17.86 -9.49
C ARG A 110 -10.60 17.05 -10.26
N ARG A 111 -10.51 15.73 -10.24
CA ARG A 111 -11.40 14.81 -10.98
C ARG A 111 -12.52 14.22 -10.13
N GLY A 112 -12.64 14.62 -8.87
CA GLY A 112 -13.70 14.14 -7.98
C GLY A 112 -13.58 12.65 -7.64
N LEU A 113 -12.35 12.12 -7.44
CA LEU A 113 -12.10 10.73 -7.08
C LEU A 113 -12.87 10.38 -5.78
N PRO A 114 -13.85 9.44 -5.82
CA PRO A 114 -14.73 9.19 -4.70
C PRO A 114 -14.16 8.18 -3.68
N TYR A 115 -13.12 7.46 -4.04
CA TYR A 115 -12.61 6.35 -3.24
C TYR A 115 -11.64 6.83 -2.15
N PRO A 116 -11.78 6.33 -0.90
CA PRO A 116 -10.79 6.57 0.13
C PRO A 116 -9.48 5.84 -0.17
N GLY A 117 -8.36 6.46 0.16
CA GLY A 117 -7.03 5.90 -0.01
C GLY A 117 -6.37 5.51 1.31
N VAL A 118 -5.64 4.39 1.32
CA VAL A 118 -4.79 3.96 2.43
C VAL A 118 -3.34 3.95 1.95
N PHE A 119 -2.51 4.83 2.49
CA PHE A 119 -1.15 5.07 2.00
C PHE A 119 -0.12 4.19 2.69
N GLY A 120 0.76 3.58 1.88
CA GLY A 120 1.77 2.66 2.38
C GLY A 120 3.02 3.38 2.88
N VAL A 121 3.39 3.12 4.14
CA VAL A 121 4.63 3.61 4.76
C VAL A 121 5.52 2.41 5.10
N PHE A 122 6.82 2.52 4.83
CA PHE A 122 7.77 1.45 5.10
C PHE A 122 8.61 1.76 6.34
N LEU A 123 8.71 0.81 7.26
CA LEU A 123 9.61 0.91 8.39
C LEU A 123 11.02 0.46 7.95
N TYR A 124 11.87 1.43 7.58
CA TYR A 124 13.28 1.18 7.29
C TYR A 124 14.00 0.87 8.60
N ARG A 125 14.54 -0.34 8.74
CA ARG A 125 15.24 -0.77 9.97
C ARG A 125 16.72 -0.39 9.98
N SER A 126 17.28 -0.03 8.85
CA SER A 126 18.66 0.46 8.69
C SER A 126 18.82 1.14 7.32
N ALA A 127 19.91 1.89 7.18
CA ALA A 127 20.37 2.44 5.89
C ALA A 127 21.38 1.53 5.19
N ASN A 128 21.35 0.20 5.40
CA ASN A 128 22.28 -0.69 4.75
C ASN A 128 22.12 -0.60 3.21
N PRO A 129 23.17 -0.20 2.45
CA PRO A 129 23.08 0.08 1.02
C PRO A 129 22.59 -1.14 0.22
N ARG A 130 23.05 -2.35 0.57
CA ARG A 130 22.62 -3.59 -0.09
C ARG A 130 21.13 -3.84 0.09
N THR A 131 20.62 -3.60 1.28
CA THR A 131 19.18 -3.74 1.60
C THR A 131 18.35 -2.71 0.84
N LEU A 132 18.77 -1.44 0.85
CA LEU A 132 18.06 -0.37 0.13
C LEU A 132 18.04 -0.63 -1.38
N THR A 133 19.16 -1.11 -1.96
CA THR A 133 19.22 -1.50 -3.39
C THR A 133 18.25 -2.65 -3.70
N GLN A 134 18.21 -3.68 -2.86
CA GLN A 134 17.28 -4.80 -3.05
C GLN A 134 15.81 -4.36 -2.97
N LEU A 135 15.48 -3.52 -2.01
CA LEU A 135 14.13 -2.95 -1.86
C LEU A 135 13.75 -2.10 -3.08
N GLY A 136 14.72 -1.38 -3.68
CA GLY A 136 14.55 -0.58 -4.89
C GLY A 136 14.04 -1.37 -6.10
N GLY A 137 14.20 -2.68 -6.11
CA GLY A 137 13.61 -3.57 -7.12
C GLY A 137 12.10 -3.75 -6.98
N PHE A 138 11.51 -3.40 -5.82
CA PHE A 138 10.08 -3.60 -5.55
C PHE A 138 9.30 -2.29 -5.50
N PHE A 139 9.90 -1.21 -5.02
CA PHE A 139 9.29 0.12 -4.93
C PHE A 139 10.36 1.22 -4.95
N PRO A 140 10.02 2.49 -5.26
CA PRO A 140 10.96 3.59 -5.24
C PRO A 140 11.46 3.88 -3.82
N VAL A 141 12.70 3.48 -3.53
CA VAL A 141 13.36 3.72 -2.24
C VAL A 141 14.12 5.05 -2.31
N PRO A 142 13.83 6.04 -1.45
CA PRO A 142 14.60 7.28 -1.37
C PRO A 142 15.90 7.07 -0.57
N ALA A 143 16.82 6.25 -1.12
CA ALA A 143 17.98 5.72 -0.41
C ALA A 143 18.84 6.82 0.25
N GLU A 144 19.15 7.91 -0.49
CA GLU A 144 19.93 9.03 0.05
C GLU A 144 19.21 9.72 1.23
N GLY A 145 17.88 9.93 1.11
CA GLY A 145 17.10 10.53 2.17
C GLY A 145 17.06 9.68 3.42
N VAL A 146 16.78 8.38 3.26
CA VAL A 146 16.79 7.41 4.36
C VAL A 146 18.17 7.32 5.02
N THR A 147 19.25 7.34 4.25
CA THR A 147 20.61 7.31 4.78
C THR A 147 20.89 8.57 5.62
N ARG A 148 20.54 9.76 5.12
CA ARG A 148 20.71 11.02 5.89
C ARG A 148 19.91 11.01 7.21
N ASP A 149 18.71 10.45 7.21
CA ASP A 149 17.92 10.35 8.43
C ASP A 149 18.61 9.48 9.49
N PHE A 150 19.17 8.34 9.11
CA PHE A 150 19.93 7.47 10.02
C PHE A 150 21.25 8.12 10.47
N GLU A 151 21.97 8.80 9.58
CA GLU A 151 23.19 9.57 9.92
C GLU A 151 22.91 10.72 10.89
N ALA A 152 21.70 11.30 10.82
CA ALA A 152 21.22 12.29 11.77
C ALA A 152 20.80 11.69 13.14
N GLY A 153 20.91 10.37 13.31
CA GLY A 153 20.62 9.66 14.56
C GLY A 153 19.16 9.29 14.77
N LEU A 154 18.31 9.39 13.73
CA LEU A 154 16.91 9.01 13.86
C LEU A 154 16.74 7.49 13.93
N SER A 155 15.85 7.05 14.80
CA SER A 155 15.41 5.66 14.88
C SER A 155 14.48 5.29 13.69
N PRO A 156 14.34 3.99 13.38
CA PRO A 156 13.38 3.51 12.39
C PRO A 156 11.96 4.04 12.61
N GLU A 157 11.53 4.07 13.86
CA GLU A 157 10.19 4.51 14.26
C GLU A 157 10.00 6.01 14.03
N GLU A 158 11.03 6.83 14.29
CA GLU A 158 11.01 8.27 14.01
C GLU A 158 10.97 8.59 12.53
N ILE A 159 11.72 7.87 11.69
CA ILE A 159 11.65 8.01 10.22
C ILE A 159 10.26 7.63 9.71
N CYS A 160 9.68 6.55 10.23
CA CYS A 160 8.31 6.15 9.90
C CYS A 160 7.28 7.22 10.31
N ALA A 161 7.38 7.72 11.55
CA ALA A 161 6.51 8.74 12.09
C ALA A 161 6.59 10.05 11.30
N ARG A 162 7.79 10.50 10.89
CA ARG A 162 7.96 11.65 9.99
C ARG A 162 7.18 11.51 8.70
N THR A 163 7.22 10.32 8.08
CA THR A 163 6.44 10.07 6.87
C THR A 163 4.95 10.16 7.13
N ILE A 164 4.46 9.57 8.24
CA ILE A 164 3.04 9.63 8.61
C ILE A 164 2.60 11.08 8.86
N CYS A 165 3.41 11.85 9.60
CA CYS A 165 3.12 13.26 9.86
C CYS A 165 3.10 14.09 8.56
N ALA A 166 4.05 13.87 7.65
CA ALA A 166 4.06 14.54 6.35
C ALA A 166 2.81 14.19 5.50
N LEU A 167 2.35 12.95 5.54
CA LEU A 167 1.11 12.52 4.89
C LEU A 167 -0.12 13.21 5.50
N ARG A 168 -0.20 13.28 6.84
CA ARG A 168 -1.30 13.99 7.52
C ARG A 168 -1.36 15.48 7.14
N GLN A 169 -0.22 16.16 7.02
CA GLN A 169 -0.15 17.57 6.61
C GLN A 169 -0.74 17.85 5.23
N ILE A 170 -0.78 16.86 4.35
CA ILE A 170 -1.37 16.96 3.01
C ILE A 170 -2.78 16.37 2.90
N GLY A 171 -3.38 15.99 4.05
CA GLY A 171 -4.76 15.51 4.14
C GLY A 171 -4.93 14.00 4.00
N VAL A 172 -3.87 13.22 4.18
CA VAL A 172 -3.95 11.75 4.26
C VAL A 172 -4.14 11.33 5.71
N ASP A 173 -5.25 10.69 6.02
CA ASP A 173 -5.62 10.24 7.37
C ASP A 173 -5.48 8.73 7.59
N LYS A 174 -5.36 7.95 6.51
CA LYS A 174 -5.28 6.49 6.56
C LYS A 174 -3.96 5.98 5.98
N VAL A 175 -3.22 5.26 6.83
CA VAL A 175 -1.95 4.65 6.45
C VAL A 175 -1.88 3.19 6.86
N TYR A 176 -1.09 2.39 6.14
CA TYR A 176 -0.62 1.10 6.63
C TYR A 176 0.90 1.12 6.73
N VAL A 177 1.44 0.48 7.76
CA VAL A 177 2.88 0.36 7.96
C VAL A 177 3.35 -1.04 7.57
N SER A 178 4.29 -1.09 6.65
CA SER A 178 4.93 -2.33 6.19
C SER A 178 6.28 -2.54 6.88
N ASN A 179 6.71 -3.79 7.00
CA ASN A 179 8.02 -4.20 7.54
C ASN A 179 8.22 -3.97 9.06
N LEU A 180 7.14 -4.05 9.84
CA LEU A 180 7.26 -4.03 11.32
C LEU A 180 8.15 -5.17 11.86
N GLY A 181 8.32 -6.25 11.07
CA GLY A 181 9.10 -7.43 11.45
C GLY A 181 8.31 -8.41 12.31
N PHE A 182 8.97 -9.51 12.70
CA PHE A 182 8.38 -10.53 13.56
C PHE A 182 8.79 -10.39 15.02
N ASP A 183 9.90 -9.69 15.27
CA ASP A 183 10.37 -9.40 16.63
C ASP A 183 9.73 -8.10 17.14
N ARG A 184 8.91 -8.22 18.19
CA ARG A 184 8.23 -7.13 18.90
C ARG A 184 7.50 -6.12 17.99
N PRO A 185 6.66 -6.57 17.04
CA PRO A 185 5.95 -5.66 16.14
C PRO A 185 4.99 -4.72 16.89
N ASP A 186 4.42 -5.18 17.99
CA ASP A 186 3.56 -4.41 18.88
C ASP A 186 4.29 -3.25 19.56
N THR A 187 5.51 -3.46 20.02
CA THR A 187 6.35 -2.42 20.65
C THR A 187 6.70 -1.32 19.65
N ARG A 188 7.11 -1.70 18.42
CA ARG A 188 7.39 -0.75 17.36
C ARG A 188 6.14 0.04 16.94
N TYR A 189 5.03 -0.66 16.81
CA TYR A 189 3.77 -0.01 16.46
C TYR A 189 3.34 1.01 17.54
N LYS A 190 3.39 0.64 18.82
CA LYS A 190 3.10 1.56 19.93
C LYS A 190 4.03 2.77 19.90
N ARG A 191 5.34 2.56 19.67
CA ARG A 191 6.29 3.66 19.59
C ARG A 191 5.98 4.62 18.44
N ILE A 192 5.60 4.10 17.27
CA ILE A 192 5.16 4.94 16.15
C ILE A 192 3.92 5.76 16.54
N LEU A 193 2.92 5.14 17.21
CA LEU A 193 1.71 5.84 17.66
C LEU A 193 2.03 6.98 18.61
N GLU A 194 2.94 6.78 19.58
CA GLU A 194 3.42 7.82 20.51
C GLU A 194 4.07 9.01 19.77
N LEU A 195 4.82 8.73 18.69
CA LEU A 195 5.54 9.76 17.93
C LEU A 195 4.62 10.58 17.00
N ILE A 196 3.43 10.09 16.69
CA ILE A 196 2.48 10.76 15.80
C ILE A 196 1.24 11.32 16.53
N SER A 197 1.15 11.12 17.85
CA SER A 197 0.11 11.69 18.73
C SER A 197 0.39 13.16 19.15
#